data_0c2e681ed8be1733541b9f6bcd1114d6
#
_entry.id   0c2e681ed8be1733541b9f6bcd1114d6
#
_cell.length_a   1.000
_cell.length_b   1.000
_cell.length_c   1.000
_cell.angle_alpha   90.00
_cell.angle_beta   90.00
_cell.angle_gamma   90.00
#
_symmetry.space_group_name_H-M   'P 1'
#
loop_
_entity.id
_entity.type
_entity.pdbx_description
1 polymer ?
#
loop_
_entity_poly.entity_id
_entity_poly.type
_entity_poly.pdbx_seq_one_letter_code
_entity_poly.pdbx_strand_id
1 'polypeptide(L)'
;MCGPPNLLALPSETVTTDVQAAVELNPLTGEGRPISEWTTNFHLAIVVLDPYTNESSWILKTALRVLRNYSEADVRIALLVTAPEAEVREYVGPLASEILIFADPQRTAAKAFGLDTLPAFVHINQAHQVESSAQGWNPAEWAAVAANLSARMDWTVPQIPENGDPSPFAGSPLSV
;
A
#
# COMPACT_ATOMS: atom_id res chain seq x y z
N MET A 1 -10.60 -2.52 -46.78
CA MET A 1 -9.37 -2.74 -46.04
C MET A 1 -9.53 -2.22 -44.60
N CYS A 2 -9.55 -3.13 -43.70
CA CYS A 2 -9.72 -2.75 -42.32
C CYS A 2 -8.39 -2.46 -41.67
N GLY A 3 -8.21 -1.28 -41.17
CA GLY A 3 -7.08 -1.00 -40.31
C GLY A 3 -7.19 -1.89 -39.06
N PRO A 4 -6.20 -1.88 -38.17
CA PRO A 4 -6.24 -2.65 -36.95
C PRO A 4 -7.09 -1.93 -35.92
N PRO A 5 -8.40 -2.11 -35.91
CA PRO A 5 -9.28 -1.37 -35.01
C PRO A 5 -9.10 -1.78 -33.58
N ASN A 6 -8.52 -2.93 -33.37
CA ASN A 6 -8.44 -3.51 -32.04
C ASN A 6 -7.47 -2.82 -31.10
N LEU A 7 -6.57 -2.01 -31.65
CA LEU A 7 -5.65 -1.26 -30.80
C LEU A 7 -6.37 -0.30 -29.88
N LEU A 8 -7.51 0.22 -30.33
CA LEU A 8 -8.30 1.15 -29.53
C LEU A 8 -9.30 0.43 -28.65
N ALA A 9 -9.58 -0.82 -28.95
CA ALA A 9 -10.53 -1.61 -28.22
C ALA A 9 -9.89 -2.51 -27.17
N LEU A 10 -8.56 -2.50 -27.07
CA LEU A 10 -7.89 -3.30 -26.06
C LEU A 10 -8.28 -2.81 -24.68
N PRO A 11 -8.67 -3.73 -23.81
CA PRO A 11 -8.92 -3.33 -22.42
C PRO A 11 -7.64 -2.72 -21.88
N SER A 12 -7.82 -1.72 -21.04
CA SER A 12 -6.66 -1.13 -20.36
C SER A 12 -5.97 -2.26 -19.63
N GLU A 13 -4.78 -2.60 -20.08
CA GLU A 13 -3.99 -3.58 -19.37
C GLU A 13 -3.71 -3.05 -17.99
N THR A 14 -4.05 -3.82 -16.99
CA THR A 14 -3.67 -3.51 -15.64
C THR A 14 -2.16 -3.71 -15.59
N VAL A 15 -1.43 -2.61 -15.59
CA VAL A 15 0.03 -2.68 -15.50
C VAL A 15 0.36 -3.08 -14.09
N THR A 16 0.75 -4.34 -13.91
CA THR A 16 1.24 -4.83 -12.64
C THR A 16 2.75 -4.63 -12.58
N THR A 17 3.25 -4.28 -11.40
CA THR A 17 4.68 -4.19 -11.16
C THR A 17 5.12 -5.45 -10.43
N ASP A 18 6.06 -6.18 -11.03
CA ASP A 18 6.61 -7.36 -10.38
C ASP A 18 7.58 -6.91 -9.29
N VAL A 19 7.38 -7.43 -8.09
CA VAL A 19 8.30 -7.22 -6.98
C VAL A 19 9.20 -8.45 -6.88
N GLN A 20 10.50 -8.24 -6.85
CA GLN A 20 11.43 -9.36 -6.74
C GLN A 20 11.13 -10.14 -5.45
N ALA A 21 11.03 -11.46 -5.57
CA ALA A 21 10.67 -12.35 -4.48
C ALA A 21 11.58 -12.20 -3.24
N ALA A 22 12.82 -11.80 -3.45
CA ALA A 22 13.82 -11.66 -2.38
C ALA A 22 13.76 -10.33 -1.64
N VAL A 23 12.92 -9.39 -2.06
CA VAL A 23 12.78 -8.10 -1.34
C VAL A 23 12.33 -8.38 0.08
N GLU A 24 13.10 -7.91 1.04
CA GLU A 24 12.84 -8.20 2.45
C GLU A 24 11.95 -7.15 3.08
N LEU A 25 10.97 -7.61 3.85
CA LEU A 25 10.13 -6.75 4.67
C LEU A 25 10.47 -7.03 6.13
N ASN A 26 10.77 -5.98 6.88
CA ASN A 26 11.24 -6.06 8.25
C ASN A 26 10.20 -5.57 9.24
N PRO A 27 9.45 -6.48 9.88
CA PRO A 27 8.43 -6.08 10.85
C PRO A 27 9.08 -5.54 12.13
N LEU A 28 8.33 -4.70 12.84
CA LEU A 28 8.78 -4.20 14.14
C LEU A 28 8.89 -5.33 15.18
N THR A 29 8.12 -6.38 15.00
CA THR A 29 8.13 -7.54 15.88
C THR A 29 8.38 -8.78 15.04
N GLY A 30 9.43 -9.51 15.36
CA GLY A 30 9.81 -10.70 14.62
C GLY A 30 10.92 -10.44 13.62
N GLU A 31 11.23 -11.45 12.84
CA GLU A 31 12.33 -11.40 11.88
C GLU A 31 11.89 -10.91 10.52
N GLY A 32 12.81 -10.24 9.81
CA GLY A 32 12.59 -9.87 8.41
C GLY A 32 12.48 -11.13 7.56
N ARG A 33 11.62 -11.06 6.55
CA ARG A 33 11.41 -12.16 5.61
C ARG A 33 11.21 -11.59 4.21
N PRO A 34 11.58 -12.37 3.18
CA PRO A 34 11.33 -11.92 1.81
C PRO A 34 9.83 -11.82 1.52
N ILE A 35 9.48 -10.95 0.60
CA ILE A 35 8.07 -10.73 0.27
C ILE A 35 7.37 -12.01 -0.20
N SER A 36 8.13 -12.93 -0.81
CA SER A 36 7.59 -14.22 -1.22
C SER A 36 6.99 -15.01 -0.06
N GLU A 37 7.56 -14.89 1.13
CA GLU A 37 7.01 -15.56 2.31
C GLU A 37 5.81 -14.81 2.88
N TRP A 38 5.82 -13.48 2.83
CA TRP A 38 4.68 -12.69 3.30
C TRP A 38 3.43 -12.91 2.45
N THR A 39 3.61 -13.21 1.17
CA THR A 39 2.51 -13.40 0.23
C THR A 39 2.17 -14.86 -0.06
N THR A 40 2.78 -15.80 0.66
CA THR A 40 2.53 -17.23 0.44
C THR A 40 1.05 -17.60 0.58
N ASN A 41 0.41 -17.14 1.66
CA ASN A 41 -0.97 -17.50 1.96
C ASN A 41 -1.96 -16.33 1.80
N PHE A 42 -1.48 -15.10 1.73
CA PHE A 42 -2.33 -13.91 1.75
C PHE A 42 -1.82 -12.84 0.80
N HIS A 43 -2.75 -12.10 0.23
CA HIS A 43 -2.42 -10.82 -0.38
C HIS A 43 -1.97 -9.84 0.71
N LEU A 44 -1.31 -8.76 0.31
CA LEU A 44 -0.92 -7.67 1.20
C LEU A 44 -1.63 -6.39 0.80
N ALA A 45 -2.19 -5.70 1.78
CA ALA A 45 -2.69 -4.35 1.62
C ALA A 45 -1.84 -3.46 2.53
N ILE A 46 -1.02 -2.61 1.93
CA ILE A 46 -0.04 -1.82 2.65
C ILE A 46 -0.23 -0.35 2.36
N VAL A 47 -0.20 0.48 3.41
CA VAL A 47 -0.06 1.92 3.25
C VAL A 47 1.38 2.27 3.58
N VAL A 48 2.04 2.94 2.65
CA VAL A 48 3.45 3.35 2.79
C VAL A 48 3.50 4.81 3.22
N LEU A 49 4.22 5.08 4.29
CA LEU A 49 4.29 6.39 4.93
C LEU A 49 5.73 6.84 5.12
N ASP A 50 5.93 8.15 5.02
CA ASP A 50 7.20 8.78 5.36
C ASP A 50 6.99 9.65 6.61
N PRO A 51 7.53 9.26 7.78
CA PRO A 51 7.25 9.97 9.03
C PRO A 51 7.86 11.37 9.08
N TYR A 52 8.73 11.68 8.14
CA TYR A 52 9.39 13.00 8.06
C TYR A 52 8.56 14.01 7.27
N THR A 53 7.41 13.60 6.73
CA THR A 53 6.52 14.49 5.99
C THR A 53 5.18 14.64 6.72
N ASN A 54 4.60 15.82 6.61
CA ASN A 54 3.30 16.10 7.22
C ASN A 54 2.18 15.30 6.54
N GLU A 55 2.30 15.09 5.23
CA GLU A 55 1.30 14.40 4.42
C GLU A 55 1.02 13.00 4.93
N SER A 56 2.05 12.29 5.35
CA SER A 56 1.88 10.94 5.91
C SER A 56 1.15 10.98 7.24
N SER A 57 1.40 12.00 8.05
CA SER A 57 0.69 12.16 9.32
C SER A 57 -0.77 12.53 9.10
N TRP A 58 -1.06 13.35 8.09
CA TRP A 58 -2.43 13.76 7.79
C TRP A 58 -3.30 12.58 7.36
N ILE A 59 -2.74 11.62 6.63
CA ILE A 59 -3.48 10.48 6.10
C ILE A 59 -3.57 9.29 7.06
N LEU A 60 -2.76 9.27 8.12
CA LEU A 60 -2.62 8.10 8.98
C LEU A 60 -3.96 7.57 9.50
N LYS A 61 -4.80 8.44 10.03
CA LYS A 61 -6.10 8.04 10.55
C LYS A 61 -7.00 7.42 9.47
N THR A 62 -7.03 8.04 8.31
CA THR A 62 -7.79 7.56 7.16
C THR A 62 -7.25 6.21 6.67
N ALA A 63 -5.91 6.09 6.58
CA ALA A 63 -5.26 4.86 6.18
C ALA A 63 -5.63 3.71 7.10
N LEU A 64 -5.60 3.94 8.41
CA LEU A 64 -5.99 2.93 9.40
C LEU A 64 -7.45 2.52 9.24
N ARG A 65 -8.33 3.46 9.02
CA ARG A 65 -9.76 3.17 8.79
C ARG A 65 -9.94 2.26 7.58
N VAL A 66 -9.26 2.60 6.48
CA VAL A 66 -9.35 1.82 5.25
C VAL A 66 -8.79 0.42 5.47
N LEU A 67 -7.61 0.30 6.06
CA LEU A 67 -6.99 -1.00 6.31
C LEU A 67 -7.82 -1.86 7.26
N ARG A 68 -8.35 -1.28 8.32
CA ARG A 68 -9.14 -2.01 9.32
C ARG A 68 -10.44 -2.58 8.73
N ASN A 69 -10.93 -2.03 7.64
CA ASN A 69 -12.08 -2.60 6.94
C ASN A 69 -11.80 -4.06 6.53
N TYR A 70 -10.54 -4.40 6.31
CA TYR A 70 -10.12 -5.72 5.85
C TYR A 70 -9.53 -6.60 6.95
N SER A 71 -9.65 -6.20 8.20
CA SER A 71 -9.00 -6.93 9.32
C SER A 71 -9.47 -8.38 9.46
N GLU A 72 -10.68 -8.67 9.04
CA GLU A 72 -11.23 -10.04 9.09
C GLU A 72 -11.23 -10.74 7.72
N ALA A 73 -10.73 -10.07 6.69
CA ALA A 73 -10.63 -10.65 5.35
C ALA A 73 -9.32 -11.44 5.20
N ASP A 74 -9.26 -12.25 4.15
CA ASP A 74 -8.06 -13.07 3.86
C ASP A 74 -6.94 -12.25 3.22
N VAL A 75 -6.56 -11.17 3.88
CA VAL A 75 -5.50 -10.27 3.44
C VAL A 75 -4.71 -9.79 4.66
N ARG A 76 -3.40 -9.64 4.48
CA ARG A 76 -2.58 -9.01 5.52
C ARG A 76 -2.66 -7.51 5.35
N ILE A 77 -3.07 -6.82 6.39
CA ILE A 77 -3.06 -5.35 6.39
C ILE A 77 -1.81 -4.87 7.14
N ALA A 78 -1.14 -3.88 6.60
CA ALA A 78 0.11 -3.41 7.18
C ALA A 78 0.39 -1.94 6.86
N LEU A 79 1.25 -1.34 7.67
CA LEU A 79 1.90 -0.07 7.36
C LEU A 79 3.36 -0.36 7.02
N LEU A 80 3.92 0.37 6.08
CA LEU A 80 5.36 0.36 5.83
C LEU A 80 5.84 1.79 6.00
N VAL A 81 6.75 2.00 6.94
CA VAL A 81 7.22 3.34 7.31
C VAL A 81 8.71 3.47 6.95
N THR A 82 9.03 4.50 6.17
CA THR A 82 10.36 4.69 5.61
C THR A 82 11.32 5.35 6.61
N ALA A 83 11.59 4.66 7.70
CA ALA A 83 12.46 5.12 8.78
C ALA A 83 13.07 3.93 9.49
N PRO A 84 14.16 4.15 10.27
CA PRO A 84 14.72 3.11 11.13
C PRO A 84 13.71 2.67 12.18
N GLU A 85 13.84 1.43 12.65
CA GLU A 85 12.90 0.82 13.59
C GLU A 85 12.57 1.71 14.80
N ALA A 86 13.59 2.29 15.43
CA ALA A 86 13.38 3.13 16.62
C ALA A 86 12.49 4.33 16.31
N GLU A 87 12.70 4.97 15.18
CA GLU A 87 11.92 6.14 14.76
C GLU A 87 10.50 5.72 14.33
N VAL A 88 10.36 4.55 13.74
CA VAL A 88 9.04 4.02 13.41
C VAL A 88 8.24 3.78 14.67
N ARG A 89 8.84 3.17 15.68
CA ARG A 89 8.17 2.92 16.96
C ARG A 89 7.71 4.22 17.63
N GLU A 90 8.53 5.24 17.57
CA GLU A 90 8.17 6.56 18.10
C GLU A 90 7.01 7.16 17.32
N TYR A 91 7.07 7.08 16.01
CA TYR A 91 6.04 7.64 15.12
C TYR A 91 4.67 6.97 15.29
N VAL A 92 4.63 5.65 15.33
CA VAL A 92 3.37 4.91 15.38
C VAL A 92 2.85 4.72 16.81
N GLY A 93 3.71 4.80 17.82
CA GLY A 93 3.32 4.62 19.21
C GLY A 93 2.58 3.31 19.47
N PRO A 94 1.38 3.36 20.08
CA PRO A 94 0.63 2.16 20.42
C PRO A 94 0.22 1.30 19.23
N LEU A 95 0.19 1.85 18.02
CA LEU A 95 -0.17 1.10 16.82
C LEU A 95 0.78 -0.09 16.57
N ALA A 96 2.00 -0.01 17.09
CA ALA A 96 2.98 -1.08 16.95
C ALA A 96 2.49 -2.44 17.45
N SER A 97 1.58 -2.44 18.41
CA SER A 97 0.98 -3.66 18.94
C SER A 97 -0.40 -3.97 18.37
N GLU A 98 -0.94 -3.11 17.52
CA GLU A 98 -2.30 -3.25 16.99
C GLU A 98 -2.33 -3.70 15.53
N ILE A 99 -1.32 -3.34 14.76
CA ILE A 99 -1.27 -3.64 13.32
C ILE A 99 0.16 -4.02 12.94
N LEU A 100 0.29 -4.84 11.90
CA LEU A 100 1.60 -5.19 11.35
C LEU A 100 2.24 -3.94 10.75
N ILE A 101 3.48 -3.67 11.15
CA ILE A 101 4.22 -2.49 10.68
C ILE A 101 5.62 -2.91 10.28
N PHE A 102 6.02 -2.50 9.09
CA PHE A 102 7.37 -2.74 8.57
C PHE A 102 8.19 -1.44 8.61
N ALA A 103 9.47 -1.57 8.93
CA ALA A 103 10.42 -0.47 8.84
C ALA A 103 11.20 -0.59 7.53
N ASP A 104 11.33 0.50 6.80
CA ASP A 104 12.03 0.53 5.50
C ASP A 104 12.92 1.78 5.43
N PRO A 105 13.99 1.82 6.24
CA PRO A 105 14.80 3.03 6.38
C PRO A 105 15.51 3.45 5.09
N GLN A 106 15.82 2.51 4.23
CA GLN A 106 16.51 2.78 2.96
C GLN A 106 15.56 2.92 1.79
N ARG A 107 14.26 2.84 2.03
CA ARG A 107 13.21 2.91 1.02
C ARG A 107 13.32 1.79 -0.03
N THR A 108 14.01 0.71 0.30
CA THR A 108 14.21 -0.41 -0.62
C THR A 108 12.88 -1.06 -1.03
N ALA A 109 12.02 -1.35 -0.06
CA ALA A 109 10.72 -1.95 -0.35
C ALA A 109 9.81 -0.97 -1.08
N ALA A 110 9.76 0.29 -0.64
CA ALA A 110 8.94 1.31 -1.29
C ALA A 110 9.32 1.47 -2.76
N LYS A 111 10.61 1.51 -3.05
CA LYS A 111 11.10 1.60 -4.44
C LYS A 111 10.78 0.33 -5.23
N ALA A 112 10.91 -0.84 -4.60
CA ALA A 112 10.58 -2.10 -5.24
C ALA A 112 9.11 -2.19 -5.63
N PHE A 113 8.23 -1.50 -4.91
CA PHE A 113 6.80 -1.42 -5.26
C PHE A 113 6.53 -0.46 -6.42
N GLY A 114 7.54 0.19 -6.93
CA GLY A 114 7.40 1.14 -8.04
C GLY A 114 6.87 2.50 -7.63
N LEU A 115 7.00 2.87 -6.36
CA LEU A 115 6.46 4.12 -5.86
C LEU A 115 7.41 5.30 -6.09
N ASP A 116 6.83 6.43 -6.46
CA ASP A 116 7.53 7.71 -6.64
C ASP A 116 7.14 8.73 -5.59
N THR A 117 6.00 8.57 -4.97
CA THR A 117 5.39 9.55 -4.09
C THR A 117 4.76 8.85 -2.88
N LEU A 118 4.87 9.47 -1.72
CA LEU A 118 4.23 8.98 -0.50
C LEU A 118 3.31 10.05 0.11
N PRO A 119 2.25 9.69 0.81
CA PRO A 119 1.84 8.32 1.15
C PRO A 119 1.31 7.57 -0.07
N ALA A 120 1.26 6.24 0.06
CA ALA A 120 0.75 5.40 -1.02
C ALA A 120 -0.05 4.22 -0.44
N PHE A 121 -1.05 3.79 -1.18
CA PHE A 121 -1.83 2.60 -0.84
C PHE A 121 -1.55 1.55 -1.91
N VAL A 122 -1.08 0.38 -1.49
CA VAL A 122 -0.56 -0.65 -2.39
C VAL A 122 -1.23 -2.00 -2.10
N HIS A 123 -1.70 -2.66 -3.14
CA HIS A 123 -2.22 -4.02 -3.08
C HIS A 123 -1.25 -4.95 -3.79
N ILE A 124 -0.67 -5.90 -3.07
CA ILE A 124 0.28 -6.88 -3.60
C ILE A 124 -0.35 -8.26 -3.54
N ASN A 125 -0.34 -8.97 -4.66
CA ASN A 125 -0.94 -10.30 -4.76
C ASN A 125 0.05 -11.41 -4.37
N GLN A 126 -0.41 -12.66 -4.40
CA GLN A 126 0.39 -13.82 -4.01
C GLN A 126 1.50 -14.18 -5.02
N ALA A 127 1.49 -13.55 -6.18
CA ALA A 127 2.58 -13.68 -7.17
C ALA A 127 3.61 -12.55 -7.03
N HIS A 128 3.62 -11.82 -5.92
CA HIS A 128 4.50 -10.69 -5.62
C HIS A 128 4.34 -9.53 -6.61
N GLN A 129 3.15 -9.36 -7.15
CA GLN A 129 2.88 -8.28 -8.08
C GLN A 129 2.09 -7.18 -7.37
N VAL A 130 2.47 -5.94 -7.61
CA VAL A 130 1.65 -4.80 -7.22
C VAL A 130 0.47 -4.79 -8.19
N GLU A 131 -0.65 -5.26 -7.72
CA GLU A 131 -1.85 -5.38 -8.53
C GLU A 131 -2.51 -4.03 -8.77
N SER A 132 -2.49 -3.19 -7.77
CA SER A 132 -2.97 -1.81 -7.87
C SER A 132 -2.30 -0.95 -6.81
N SER A 133 -2.18 0.34 -7.11
CA SER A 133 -1.58 1.30 -6.18
C SER A 133 -2.14 2.69 -6.43
N ALA A 134 -2.10 3.51 -5.38
CA ALA A 134 -2.47 4.91 -5.44
C ALA A 134 -1.41 5.71 -4.69
N GLN A 135 -0.93 6.78 -5.28
CA GLN A 135 0.14 7.61 -4.71
C GLN A 135 -0.39 9.00 -4.39
N GLY A 136 0.04 9.55 -3.25
CA GLY A 136 -0.53 10.75 -2.68
C GLY A 136 -1.89 10.44 -2.09
N TRP A 137 -2.67 11.47 -1.78
CA TRP A 137 -4.05 11.29 -1.34
C TRP A 137 -4.99 11.75 -2.44
N ASN A 138 -5.33 10.83 -3.30
CA ASN A 138 -6.36 10.99 -4.32
C ASN A 138 -7.47 10.00 -3.97
N PRO A 139 -8.59 10.46 -3.41
CA PRO A 139 -9.64 9.55 -2.95
C PRO A 139 -10.17 8.62 -4.03
N ALA A 140 -10.28 9.09 -5.28
CA ALA A 140 -10.74 8.24 -6.38
C ALA A 140 -9.78 7.09 -6.65
N GLU A 141 -8.47 7.35 -6.62
CA GLU A 141 -7.47 6.30 -6.83
C GLU A 141 -7.40 5.33 -5.65
N TRP A 142 -7.50 5.85 -4.43
CA TRP A 142 -7.57 4.98 -3.24
C TRP A 142 -8.82 4.11 -3.27
N ALA A 143 -9.95 4.68 -3.69
CA ALA A 143 -11.18 3.93 -3.84
C ALA A 143 -11.05 2.83 -4.88
N ALA A 144 -10.32 3.08 -5.97
CA ALA A 144 -10.09 2.08 -7.00
C ALA A 144 -9.24 0.91 -6.49
N VAL A 145 -8.19 1.20 -5.70
CA VAL A 145 -7.40 0.14 -5.05
C VAL A 145 -8.27 -0.69 -4.12
N ALA A 146 -9.08 -0.02 -3.29
CA ALA A 146 -9.98 -0.69 -2.35
C ALA A 146 -11.03 -1.54 -3.08
N ALA A 147 -11.59 -1.04 -4.17
CA ALA A 147 -12.56 -1.78 -4.96
C ALA A 147 -11.97 -3.05 -5.55
N ASN A 148 -10.76 -2.95 -6.09
CA ASN A 148 -10.05 -4.11 -6.63
C ASN A 148 -9.74 -5.14 -5.53
N LEU A 149 -9.25 -4.68 -4.40
CA LEU A 149 -8.94 -5.54 -3.26
C LEU A 149 -10.21 -6.24 -2.74
N SER A 150 -11.30 -5.49 -2.59
CA SER A 150 -12.57 -6.04 -2.11
C SER A 150 -13.12 -7.09 -3.07
N ALA A 151 -13.00 -6.86 -4.38
CA ALA A 151 -13.41 -7.83 -5.38
C ALA A 151 -12.57 -9.11 -5.30
N ARG A 152 -11.27 -8.97 -5.08
CA ARG A 152 -10.36 -10.13 -4.95
C ARG A 152 -10.63 -10.93 -3.68
N MET A 153 -11.04 -10.25 -2.61
CA MET A 153 -11.28 -10.89 -1.30
C MET A 153 -12.75 -11.27 -1.08
N ASP A 154 -13.63 -10.93 -2.00
CA ASP A 154 -15.07 -11.06 -1.82
C ASP A 154 -15.50 -10.39 -0.51
N TRP A 155 -15.14 -9.14 -0.36
CA TRP A 155 -15.28 -8.38 0.87
C TRP A 155 -15.98 -7.04 0.62
N THR A 156 -16.42 -6.42 1.70
CA THR A 156 -17.08 -5.10 1.62
C THR A 156 -16.09 -4.02 1.21
N VAL A 157 -16.56 -3.02 0.49
CA VAL A 157 -15.75 -1.87 0.05
C VAL A 157 -15.87 -0.75 1.09
N PRO A 158 -14.74 -0.24 1.62
CA PRO A 158 -14.81 0.90 2.52
C PRO A 158 -15.22 2.16 1.78
N GLN A 159 -15.87 3.07 2.48
CA GLN A 159 -16.22 4.37 1.89
C GLN A 159 -14.99 5.26 1.81
N ILE A 160 -14.65 5.70 0.61
CA ILE A 160 -13.51 6.58 0.34
C ILE A 160 -13.93 7.64 -0.67
N PRO A 161 -13.91 8.94 -0.34
CA PRO A 161 -13.61 9.49 0.98
C PRO A 161 -14.80 9.44 1.94
N GLU A 162 -14.52 9.70 3.19
CA GLU A 162 -15.52 9.80 4.25
C GLU A 162 -15.37 11.14 4.96
N ASN A 163 -16.39 11.57 5.66
CA ASN A 163 -16.32 12.80 6.45
C ASN A 163 -15.20 12.69 7.49
N GLY A 164 -14.37 13.72 7.55
CA GLY A 164 -13.21 13.73 8.44
C GLY A 164 -11.90 13.37 7.77
N ASP A 165 -11.96 12.84 6.55
CA ASP A 165 -10.73 12.61 5.77
C ASP A 165 -10.15 13.94 5.32
N PRO A 166 -8.83 14.02 5.12
CA PRO A 166 -8.21 15.27 4.66
C PRO A 166 -8.63 15.60 3.22
N SER A 167 -8.45 16.85 2.84
CA SER A 167 -8.62 17.26 1.45
C SER A 167 -7.53 16.59 0.59
N PRO A 168 -7.81 16.30 -0.69
CA PRO A 168 -6.82 15.66 -1.56
C PRO A 168 -5.50 16.42 -1.62
N PHE A 169 -4.39 15.68 -1.72
CA PHE A 169 -3.05 16.27 -1.87
C PHE A 169 -2.14 15.34 -2.68
N ALA A 170 -1.12 15.94 -3.30
CA ALA A 170 -0.23 15.20 -4.19
C ALA A 170 0.77 14.29 -3.46
N GLY A 171 1.06 14.56 -2.21
CA GLY A 171 2.09 13.83 -1.48
C GLY A 171 3.48 14.38 -1.70
N SER A 172 4.46 13.69 -1.18
CA SER A 172 5.87 14.08 -1.24
C SER A 172 6.69 13.05 -2.02
N PRO A 173 7.70 13.50 -2.79
CA PRO A 173 8.54 12.56 -3.56
C PRO A 173 9.24 11.54 -2.66
N LEU A 174 9.38 10.31 -3.16
CA LEU A 174 10.18 9.28 -2.52
C LEU A 174 11.65 9.49 -2.89
N SER A 175 12.18 10.64 -2.55
CA SER A 175 13.56 10.93 -2.83
C SER A 175 14.45 10.57 -1.65
N VAL A 176 15.65 10.24 -1.94
CA VAL A 176 16.66 9.95 -0.94
C VAL A 176 17.42 11.21 -0.62
#